data_20a8ca3df61798c94336e384c427758c
#
_entry.id   20a8ca3df61798c94336e384c427758c
#
_cell.length_a   1.000
_cell.length_b   1.000
_cell.length_c   1.000
_cell.angle_alpha   90.00
_cell.angle_beta   90.00
_cell.angle_gamma   90.00
#
_symmetry.space_group_name_H-M   'P 1'
#
loop_
_entity.id
_entity.type
_entity.pdbx_description
1 polymer ?
#
loop_
_entity_poly.entity_id
_entity_poly.type
_entity_poly.pdbx_seq_one_letter_code
_entity_poly.pdbx_strand_id
1 'polypeptide(L)'
;CPANIDMARLKSEYLFQIRNIGSYAKSWHIKNLGNILKIGSMAPDAFNFLQSSFFIRKLIGFERQPPLLQKKPLSDWWSNHKSDNEIYSTTVWVIVDIFTQYYDVNIGQDVLNLLEKCEVNVQVIFPKKSIVAMVSHGLLNEARSELKLLCSKFIDCNENDLIMGIEPSEVLVWRDEAKSLLSEKLPNVLLFEELLLKLDQLKALPKFHALNTKVWVYEHCHQKSLAETKNTIKALDLIPELQIEIVNGGCCGMAGEFGYKHFKISQKIAHNSLDDCIVKIRNQDILIATGTSCRNQILHIFKIQSM
;
A
#
# COMPACT_ATOMS: atom_id res chain seq x y z
N CYS A 1 -9.83 -18.60 -8.04
CA CYS A 1 -10.93 -19.17 -8.84
C CYS A 1 -10.63 -20.63 -9.16
N PRO A 2 -11.55 -21.59 -8.95
CA PRO A 2 -11.32 -23.01 -9.27
C PRO A 2 -10.99 -23.28 -10.76
N ALA A 3 -11.44 -22.38 -11.65
CA ALA A 3 -11.16 -22.44 -13.08
C ALA A 3 -9.83 -21.77 -13.49
N ASN A 4 -9.01 -21.36 -12.52
CA ASN A 4 -7.75 -20.66 -12.71
C ASN A 4 -7.84 -19.39 -13.61
N ILE A 5 -9.00 -18.70 -13.50
CA ILE A 5 -9.25 -17.44 -14.23
C ILE A 5 -8.88 -16.27 -13.32
N ASP A 6 -8.10 -15.32 -13.84
CA ASP A 6 -7.85 -14.05 -13.19
C ASP A 6 -9.09 -13.16 -13.27
N MET A 7 -9.91 -13.22 -12.22
CA MET A 7 -11.16 -12.47 -12.12
C MET A 7 -10.94 -10.96 -11.95
N ALA A 8 -9.82 -10.53 -11.37
CA ALA A 8 -9.50 -9.13 -11.19
C ALA A 8 -9.22 -8.49 -12.55
N ARG A 9 -8.40 -9.14 -13.35
CA ARG A 9 -8.06 -8.71 -14.72
C ARG A 9 -9.29 -8.75 -15.63
N LEU A 10 -10.09 -9.81 -15.58
CA LEU A 10 -11.33 -9.90 -16.36
C LEU A 10 -12.29 -8.78 -16.01
N LYS A 11 -12.46 -8.46 -14.72
CA LYS A 11 -13.28 -7.33 -14.26
C LYS A 11 -12.75 -6.00 -14.79
N SER A 12 -11.43 -5.78 -14.72
CA SER A 12 -10.81 -4.54 -15.19
C SER A 12 -11.04 -4.31 -16.68
N GLU A 13 -10.83 -5.36 -17.48
CA GLU A 13 -11.07 -5.32 -18.93
C GLU A 13 -12.56 -5.10 -19.24
N TYR A 14 -13.45 -5.84 -18.59
CA TYR A 14 -14.90 -5.65 -18.75
C TYR A 14 -15.32 -4.20 -18.46
N LEU A 15 -14.83 -3.64 -17.34
CA LEU A 15 -15.12 -2.25 -16.98
C LEU A 15 -14.54 -1.25 -17.99
N PHE A 16 -13.38 -1.54 -18.56
CA PHE A 16 -12.79 -0.73 -19.62
C PHE A 16 -13.64 -0.73 -20.88
N GLN A 17 -14.12 -1.89 -21.32
CA GLN A 17 -14.95 -2.02 -22.52
C GLN A 17 -16.30 -1.31 -22.37
N ILE A 18 -17.02 -1.51 -21.27
CA ILE A 18 -18.31 -0.88 -21.05
C ILE A 18 -18.24 0.64 -20.87
N ARG A 19 -17.10 1.19 -20.43
CA ARG A 19 -16.90 2.64 -20.35
C ARG A 19 -16.83 3.31 -21.70
N ASN A 20 -16.23 2.65 -22.67
CA ASN A 20 -16.17 3.15 -24.03
C ASN A 20 -17.57 3.28 -24.65
N ILE A 21 -18.59 2.65 -24.04
CA ILE A 21 -19.98 2.63 -24.51
C ILE A 21 -20.87 3.68 -23.81
N GLY A 22 -20.45 4.31 -22.66
CA GLY A 22 -21.33 5.36 -22.14
C GLY A 22 -21.30 5.77 -20.67
N SER A 23 -20.30 5.48 -19.85
CA SER A 23 -20.30 5.88 -18.44
C SER A 23 -19.01 6.53 -17.94
N TYR A 24 -18.69 7.69 -18.48
CA TYR A 24 -17.50 8.48 -18.09
C TYR A 24 -17.59 9.03 -16.66
N ALA A 25 -18.78 9.31 -16.14
CA ALA A 25 -18.97 10.01 -14.87
C ALA A 25 -18.62 9.19 -13.62
N LYS A 26 -18.79 7.88 -13.65
CA LYS A 26 -18.69 7.03 -12.44
C LYS A 26 -17.30 6.81 -11.86
N SER A 27 -16.23 7.26 -12.52
CA SER A 27 -14.86 7.05 -12.06
C SER A 27 -13.98 8.30 -12.08
N TRP A 28 -14.62 9.45 -12.24
CA TRP A 28 -13.92 10.74 -12.17
C TRP A 28 -13.17 10.91 -10.84
N HIS A 29 -13.77 10.48 -9.74
CA HIS A 29 -13.17 10.56 -8.42
C HIS A 29 -11.91 9.69 -8.31
N ILE A 30 -11.87 8.49 -8.90
CA ILE A 30 -10.67 7.64 -8.91
C ILE A 30 -9.55 8.27 -9.75
N LYS A 31 -9.88 8.76 -10.94
CA LYS A 31 -8.92 9.45 -11.81
C LYS A 31 -8.29 10.67 -11.13
N ASN A 32 -9.05 11.36 -10.29
CA ASN A 32 -8.65 12.58 -9.60
C ASN A 32 -8.36 12.39 -8.11
N LEU A 33 -8.29 11.15 -7.63
CA LEU A 33 -8.17 10.85 -6.20
C LEU A 33 -6.99 11.60 -5.55
N GLY A 34 -5.81 11.57 -6.14
CA GLY A 34 -4.66 12.29 -5.59
C GLY A 34 -4.85 13.81 -5.55
N ASN A 35 -5.53 14.40 -6.55
CA ASN A 35 -5.85 15.84 -6.51
C ASN A 35 -6.87 16.15 -5.41
N ILE A 36 -7.88 15.30 -5.22
CA ILE A 36 -8.88 15.44 -4.15
C ILE A 36 -8.18 15.38 -2.78
N LEU A 37 -7.28 14.41 -2.57
CA LEU A 37 -6.54 14.27 -1.33
C LEU A 37 -5.57 15.43 -1.10
N LYS A 38 -4.92 15.92 -2.16
CA LYS A 38 -4.05 17.10 -2.10
C LYS A 38 -4.83 18.35 -1.68
N ILE A 39 -6.00 18.58 -2.26
CA ILE A 39 -6.85 19.72 -1.86
C ILE A 39 -7.35 19.51 -0.42
N GLY A 40 -7.79 18.30 -0.08
CA GLY A 40 -8.21 17.95 1.28
C GLY A 40 -7.13 18.18 2.32
N SER A 41 -5.87 17.90 1.98
CA SER A 41 -4.73 18.09 2.88
C SER A 41 -4.37 19.57 3.15
N MET A 42 -4.90 20.52 2.39
CA MET A 42 -4.76 21.94 2.69
C MET A 42 -5.62 22.37 3.90
N ALA A 43 -6.72 21.66 4.15
CA ALA A 43 -7.61 21.87 5.30
C ALA A 43 -8.13 20.52 5.83
N PRO A 44 -7.24 19.67 6.43
CA PRO A 44 -7.55 18.28 6.74
C PRO A 44 -8.69 18.12 7.74
N ASP A 45 -8.79 18.99 8.73
CA ASP A 45 -9.87 18.91 9.72
C ASP A 45 -11.24 19.19 9.09
N ALA A 46 -11.33 20.18 8.20
CA ALA A 46 -12.57 20.49 7.46
C ALA A 46 -12.93 19.35 6.49
N PHE A 47 -11.93 18.82 5.76
CA PHE A 47 -12.13 17.69 4.86
C PHE A 47 -12.60 16.44 5.62
N ASN A 48 -11.95 16.12 6.74
CA ASN A 48 -12.29 15.00 7.61
C ASN A 48 -13.70 15.14 8.20
N PHE A 49 -14.09 16.35 8.59
CA PHE A 49 -15.45 16.64 9.04
C PHE A 49 -16.48 16.38 7.94
N LEU A 50 -16.22 16.88 6.72
CA LEU A 50 -17.12 16.70 5.57
C LEU A 50 -17.26 15.21 5.20
N GLN A 51 -16.16 14.46 5.08
CA GLN A 51 -16.22 13.04 4.73
C GLN A 51 -16.85 12.17 5.84
N SER A 52 -16.86 12.64 7.08
CA SER A 52 -17.54 11.97 8.21
C SER A 52 -19.05 12.18 8.18
N SER A 53 -19.53 13.21 7.47
CA SER A 53 -20.95 13.51 7.36
C SER A 53 -21.75 12.37 6.73
N PHE A 54 -22.85 11.97 7.37
CA PHE A 54 -23.74 10.94 6.84
C PHE A 54 -24.28 11.29 5.44
N PHE A 55 -24.63 12.56 5.22
CA PHE A 55 -25.19 13.02 3.93
C PHE A 55 -24.15 12.93 2.81
N ILE A 56 -22.91 13.36 3.06
CA ILE A 56 -21.83 13.27 2.08
C ILE A 56 -21.53 11.81 1.75
N ARG A 57 -21.40 10.95 2.77
CA ARG A 57 -21.15 9.51 2.56
C ARG A 57 -22.27 8.86 1.74
N LYS A 58 -23.53 9.17 2.03
CA LYS A 58 -24.67 8.67 1.28
C LYS A 58 -24.64 9.13 -0.18
N LEU A 59 -24.24 10.39 -0.43
CA LEU A 59 -24.13 10.95 -1.79
C LEU A 59 -23.07 10.22 -2.62
N ILE A 60 -21.92 9.88 -2.02
CA ILE A 60 -20.84 9.13 -2.69
C ILE A 60 -21.05 7.61 -2.65
N GLY A 61 -22.11 7.13 -2.01
CA GLY A 61 -22.47 5.71 -1.92
C GLY A 61 -21.65 4.92 -0.89
N PHE A 62 -21.12 5.57 0.15
CA PHE A 62 -20.36 4.91 1.20
C PHE A 62 -21.23 4.63 2.44
N GLU A 63 -21.29 3.37 2.84
CA GLU A 63 -21.96 2.92 4.07
C GLU A 63 -21.12 3.16 5.33
N ARG A 64 -19.79 3.24 5.18
CA ARG A 64 -18.86 3.49 6.29
C ARG A 64 -17.96 4.70 6.01
N GLN A 65 -17.39 5.24 7.09
CA GLN A 65 -16.46 6.35 7.02
C GLN A 65 -15.12 5.92 6.39
N PRO A 66 -14.59 6.69 5.41
CA PRO A 66 -13.24 6.52 4.93
C PRO A 66 -12.19 6.85 6.00
N PRO A 67 -10.92 6.44 5.83
CA PRO A 67 -9.83 6.86 6.71
C PRO A 67 -9.72 8.37 6.76
N LEU A 68 -9.26 8.88 7.91
CA LEU A 68 -9.04 10.32 8.07
C LEU A 68 -7.69 10.72 7.47
N LEU A 69 -7.68 11.84 6.75
CA LEU A 69 -6.43 12.44 6.29
C LEU A 69 -5.59 12.86 7.48
N GLN A 70 -4.30 12.61 7.38
CA GLN A 70 -3.32 13.13 8.34
C GLN A 70 -3.16 14.66 8.16
N LYS A 71 -2.74 15.32 9.24
CA LYS A 71 -2.61 16.80 9.26
C LYS A 71 -1.59 17.33 8.25
N LYS A 72 -0.56 16.56 7.97
CA LYS A 72 0.48 16.89 7.00
C LYS A 72 0.76 15.70 6.11
N PRO A 73 0.77 15.85 4.78
CA PRO A 73 1.21 14.80 3.86
C PRO A 73 2.66 14.41 4.09
N LEU A 74 3.01 13.17 3.74
CA LEU A 74 4.38 12.69 3.83
C LEU A 74 5.35 13.52 2.96
N SER A 75 4.89 14.00 1.79
CA SER A 75 5.68 14.88 0.92
C SER A 75 6.12 16.18 1.60
N ASP A 76 5.24 16.77 2.43
CA ASP A 76 5.55 18.00 3.14
C ASP A 76 6.55 17.76 4.28
N TRP A 77 6.42 16.60 4.95
CA TRP A 77 7.39 16.19 5.95
C TRP A 77 8.76 15.95 5.30
N TRP A 78 8.83 15.19 4.20
CA TRP A 78 10.07 14.88 3.49
C TRP A 78 10.77 16.10 2.95
N SER A 79 10.03 17.07 2.38
CA SER A 79 10.62 18.32 1.85
C SER A 79 11.26 19.21 2.91
N ASN A 80 10.83 19.08 4.16
CA ASN A 80 11.37 19.80 5.31
C ASN A 80 12.37 18.96 6.13
N HIS A 81 12.51 17.67 5.79
CA HIS A 81 13.42 16.76 6.45
C HIS A 81 14.84 16.97 5.94
N LYS A 82 15.80 17.02 6.85
CA LYS A 82 17.22 17.14 6.51
C LYS A 82 17.83 15.74 6.64
N SER A 83 18.29 15.19 5.54
CA SER A 83 19.13 13.99 5.56
C SER A 83 20.60 14.36 5.72
N ASP A 84 21.39 13.48 6.30
CA ASP A 84 22.85 13.59 6.34
C ASP A 84 23.40 13.49 4.90
N ASN A 85 24.44 14.29 4.60
CA ASN A 85 25.02 14.42 3.25
C ASN A 85 26.08 13.34 2.94
N GLU A 86 25.97 12.14 3.48
CA GLU A 86 26.84 11.04 3.08
C GLU A 86 26.43 10.53 1.68
N ILE A 87 27.43 10.19 0.86
CA ILE A 87 27.20 9.67 -0.49
C ILE A 87 27.59 8.19 -0.52
N TYR A 88 26.59 7.36 -0.79
CA TYR A 88 26.75 5.91 -0.90
C TYR A 88 26.74 5.45 -2.37
N SER A 89 27.24 4.26 -2.61
CA SER A 89 27.31 3.66 -3.94
C SER A 89 25.95 3.17 -4.47
N THR A 90 25.00 2.91 -3.57
CA THR A 90 23.67 2.40 -3.90
C THR A 90 22.62 3.45 -3.60
N THR A 91 21.70 3.67 -4.53
CA THR A 91 20.53 4.51 -4.33
C THR A 91 19.28 3.65 -4.21
N VAL A 92 18.45 3.94 -3.21
CA VAL A 92 17.11 3.37 -3.06
C VAL A 92 16.06 4.38 -3.51
N TRP A 93 15.34 4.05 -4.56
CA TRP A 93 14.23 4.83 -5.07
C TRP A 93 12.93 4.36 -4.41
N VAL A 94 12.28 5.22 -3.65
CA VAL A 94 11.07 4.91 -2.90
C VAL A 94 9.85 5.49 -3.60
N ILE A 95 8.96 4.63 -4.08
CA ILE A 95 7.65 5.05 -4.63
C ILE A 95 6.67 5.11 -3.46
N VAL A 96 6.29 6.31 -3.07
CA VAL A 96 5.31 6.56 -2.00
C VAL A 96 3.92 6.68 -2.62
N ASP A 97 3.10 5.65 -2.49
CA ASP A 97 1.73 5.67 -2.98
C ASP A 97 0.85 6.74 -2.30
N ILE A 98 -0.30 7.05 -2.90
CA ILE A 98 -1.18 8.10 -2.39
C ILE A 98 -1.82 7.76 -1.03
N PHE A 99 -1.94 6.49 -0.66
CA PHE A 99 -2.51 6.09 0.63
C PHE A 99 -1.50 6.31 1.75
N THR A 100 -0.26 5.89 1.54
CA THR A 100 0.86 6.19 2.46
C THR A 100 1.09 7.70 2.55
N GLN A 101 0.99 8.42 1.43
CA GLN A 101 1.22 9.88 1.41
C GLN A 101 0.23 10.66 2.28
N TYR A 102 -1.05 10.25 2.35
CA TYR A 102 -2.10 11.06 2.98
C TYR A 102 -2.76 10.41 4.20
N TYR A 103 -2.72 9.09 4.34
CA TYR A 103 -3.39 8.35 5.42
C TYR A 103 -2.41 7.67 6.37
N ASP A 104 -1.46 6.90 5.84
CA ASP A 104 -0.50 6.12 6.61
C ASP A 104 0.86 6.83 6.70
N VAL A 105 0.83 8.16 6.91
CA VAL A 105 2.02 9.03 6.90
C VAL A 105 3.10 8.55 7.88
N ASN A 106 2.69 8.10 9.08
CA ASN A 106 3.64 7.60 10.09
C ASN A 106 4.43 6.38 9.57
N ILE A 107 3.75 5.46 8.86
CA ILE A 107 4.43 4.29 8.26
C ILE A 107 5.44 4.75 7.21
N GLY A 108 5.05 5.72 6.37
CA GLY A 108 5.98 6.32 5.42
C GLY A 108 7.19 6.97 6.07
N GLN A 109 6.99 7.70 7.17
CA GLN A 109 8.07 8.29 7.95
C GLN A 109 8.99 7.22 8.55
N ASP A 110 8.44 6.16 9.12
CA ASP A 110 9.22 5.08 9.72
C ASP A 110 10.07 4.35 8.68
N VAL A 111 9.51 4.10 7.49
CA VAL A 111 10.25 3.51 6.36
C VAL A 111 11.40 4.42 5.93
N LEU A 112 11.14 5.71 5.72
CA LEU A 112 12.17 6.65 5.28
C LEU A 112 13.25 6.87 6.35
N ASN A 113 12.88 7.01 7.62
CA ASN A 113 13.80 7.10 8.75
C ASN A 113 14.69 5.85 8.89
N LEU A 114 14.16 4.65 8.60
CA LEU A 114 14.96 3.44 8.61
C LEU A 114 15.95 3.43 7.44
N LEU A 115 15.51 3.81 6.24
CA LEU A 115 16.38 3.86 5.07
C LEU A 115 17.53 4.87 5.22
N GLU A 116 17.31 6.00 5.91
CA GLU A 116 18.37 6.95 6.21
C GLU A 116 19.43 6.42 7.20
N LYS A 117 19.08 5.38 7.97
CA LYS A 117 20.03 4.67 8.82
C LYS A 117 20.78 3.55 8.09
N CYS A 118 20.37 3.24 6.87
CA CYS A 118 21.05 2.30 6.00
C CYS A 118 22.16 3.02 5.22
N GLU A 119 23.16 2.30 4.79
CA GLU A 119 24.27 2.84 3.97
C GLU A 119 23.83 3.00 2.50
N VAL A 120 22.80 3.81 2.26
CA VAL A 120 22.20 4.06 0.93
C VAL A 120 21.78 5.51 0.75
N ASN A 121 21.80 5.98 -0.50
CA ASN A 121 21.12 7.24 -0.83
C ASN A 121 19.63 7.00 -0.99
N VAL A 122 18.79 7.91 -0.48
CA VAL A 122 17.33 7.78 -0.58
C VAL A 122 16.77 8.83 -1.55
N GLN A 123 16.05 8.35 -2.58
CA GLN A 123 15.32 9.20 -3.52
C GLN A 123 13.84 8.88 -3.45
N VAL A 124 13.00 9.87 -3.21
CA VAL A 124 11.56 9.66 -2.99
C VAL A 124 10.74 10.21 -4.15
N ILE A 125 9.84 9.38 -4.66
CA ILE A 125 8.89 9.73 -5.71
C ILE A 125 7.48 9.70 -5.13
N PHE A 126 6.72 10.79 -5.32
CA PHE A 126 5.32 10.91 -4.92
C PHE A 126 4.42 10.90 -6.16
N PRO A 127 3.90 9.73 -6.58
CA PRO A 127 2.91 9.63 -7.66
C PRO A 127 1.64 10.41 -7.32
N LYS A 128 1.02 11.01 -8.35
CA LYS A 128 -0.22 11.76 -8.18
C LYS A 128 -1.47 10.87 -8.26
N LYS A 129 -1.33 9.61 -8.64
CA LYS A 129 -2.43 8.68 -8.87
C LYS A 129 -2.10 7.30 -8.35
N SER A 130 -3.13 6.54 -7.99
CA SER A 130 -3.01 5.12 -7.66
C SER A 130 -3.23 4.28 -8.91
N ILE A 131 -2.23 3.49 -9.28
CA ILE A 131 -2.33 2.62 -10.45
C ILE A 131 -3.32 1.49 -10.16
N VAL A 132 -3.23 0.86 -8.98
CA VAL A 132 -4.13 -0.22 -8.58
C VAL A 132 -5.59 0.25 -8.55
N ALA A 133 -5.88 1.46 -8.07
CA ALA A 133 -7.22 2.00 -8.08
C ALA A 133 -7.72 2.24 -9.51
N MET A 134 -6.88 2.75 -10.40
CA MET A 134 -7.25 2.95 -11.81
C MET A 134 -7.51 1.62 -12.50
N VAL A 135 -6.65 0.63 -12.35
CA VAL A 135 -6.81 -0.72 -12.95
C VAL A 135 -8.11 -1.35 -12.44
N SER A 136 -8.33 -1.39 -11.13
CA SER A 136 -9.51 -2.02 -10.53
C SER A 136 -10.83 -1.39 -10.96
N HIS A 137 -10.80 -0.16 -11.49
CA HIS A 137 -11.95 0.56 -12.04
C HIS A 137 -11.99 0.61 -13.57
N GLY A 138 -11.12 -0.13 -14.26
CA GLY A 138 -11.07 -0.17 -15.74
C GLY A 138 -10.58 1.14 -16.38
N LEU A 139 -9.80 1.96 -15.68
CA LEU A 139 -9.13 3.15 -16.21
C LEU A 139 -7.76 2.74 -16.80
N LEU A 140 -7.76 1.76 -17.73
CA LEU A 140 -6.54 1.12 -18.20
C LEU A 140 -5.63 2.07 -19.02
N ASN A 141 -6.20 3.01 -19.77
CA ASN A 141 -5.41 4.00 -20.50
C ASN A 141 -4.73 5.00 -19.58
N GLU A 142 -5.43 5.43 -18.52
CA GLU A 142 -4.88 6.31 -17.49
C GLU A 142 -3.80 5.59 -16.67
N ALA A 143 -4.01 4.33 -16.31
CA ALA A 143 -3.03 3.49 -15.63
C ALA A 143 -1.76 3.33 -16.49
N ARG A 144 -1.93 3.03 -17.79
CA ARG A 144 -0.82 2.95 -18.76
C ARG A 144 -0.01 4.25 -18.82
N SER A 145 -0.69 5.39 -18.87
CA SER A 145 -0.04 6.70 -18.94
C SER A 145 0.75 7.01 -17.68
N GLU A 146 0.22 6.68 -16.50
CA GLU A 146 0.91 6.87 -15.22
C GLU A 146 2.10 5.93 -15.08
N LEU A 147 1.96 4.66 -15.47
CA LEU A 147 3.09 3.70 -15.51
C LEU A 147 4.23 4.21 -16.39
N LYS A 148 3.94 4.73 -17.59
CA LYS A 148 4.95 5.32 -18.48
C LYS A 148 5.66 6.50 -17.84
N LEU A 149 4.90 7.38 -17.18
CA LEU A 149 5.45 8.53 -16.45
C LEU A 149 6.38 8.08 -15.32
N LEU A 150 6.01 7.03 -14.59
CA LEU A 150 6.87 6.49 -13.53
C LEU A 150 8.10 5.79 -14.09
N CYS A 151 7.96 4.99 -15.16
CA CYS A 151 9.11 4.38 -15.84
C CYS A 151 10.13 5.43 -16.27
N SER A 152 9.68 6.59 -16.79
CA SER A 152 10.58 7.67 -17.19
C SER A 152 11.41 8.27 -16.06
N LYS A 153 10.98 8.10 -14.80
CA LYS A 153 11.75 8.53 -13.62
C LYS A 153 12.95 7.64 -13.32
N PHE A 154 12.95 6.42 -13.84
CA PHE A 154 13.97 5.41 -13.59
C PHE A 154 14.93 5.20 -14.76
N ILE A 155 14.89 6.07 -15.79
CA ILE A 155 15.76 5.94 -16.98
C ILE A 155 17.23 6.08 -16.58
N ASP A 156 17.53 6.95 -15.63
CA ASP A 156 18.89 7.24 -15.17
C ASP A 156 19.32 6.38 -13.96
N CYS A 157 18.52 5.37 -13.57
CA CYS A 157 18.90 4.45 -12.52
C CYS A 157 20.08 3.58 -12.95
N ASN A 158 21.05 3.44 -12.06
CA ASN A 158 22.20 2.55 -12.26
C ASN A 158 21.80 1.10 -11.97
N GLU A 159 22.62 0.16 -12.42
CA GLU A 159 22.39 -1.30 -12.21
C GLU A 159 22.37 -1.69 -10.72
N ASN A 160 23.05 -0.93 -9.87
CA ASN A 160 23.11 -1.14 -8.42
C ASN A 160 21.97 -0.44 -7.66
N ASP A 161 21.16 0.38 -8.33
CA ASP A 161 20.06 1.07 -7.69
C ASP A 161 18.90 0.12 -7.46
N LEU A 162 18.22 0.32 -6.33
CA LEU A 162 17.07 -0.47 -5.92
C LEU A 162 15.81 0.39 -5.99
N ILE A 163 14.73 -0.17 -6.46
CA ILE A 163 13.44 0.51 -6.54
C ILE A 163 12.46 -0.23 -5.64
N MET A 164 11.79 0.47 -4.74
CA MET A 164 10.80 -0.11 -3.85
C MET A 164 9.52 0.73 -3.76
N GLY A 165 8.44 0.10 -3.34
CA GLY A 165 7.22 0.79 -2.92
C GLY A 165 6.78 0.35 -1.53
N ILE A 166 5.95 1.16 -0.88
CA ILE A 166 5.52 0.92 0.51
C ILE A 166 4.25 0.08 0.57
N GLU A 167 3.23 0.43 -0.22
CA GLU A 167 1.96 -0.30 -0.23
C GLU A 167 2.04 -1.53 -1.16
N PRO A 168 1.86 -2.76 -0.64
CA PRO A 168 2.00 -3.97 -1.44
C PRO A 168 1.12 -4.02 -2.68
N SER A 169 -0.10 -3.51 -2.62
CA SER A 169 -1.01 -3.51 -3.76
C SER A 169 -0.51 -2.64 -4.92
N GLU A 170 0.13 -1.52 -4.64
CA GLU A 170 0.74 -0.64 -5.66
C GLU A 170 2.04 -1.22 -6.21
N VAL A 171 2.83 -1.92 -5.37
CA VAL A 171 4.06 -2.60 -5.82
C VAL A 171 3.73 -3.77 -6.73
N LEU A 172 2.78 -4.59 -6.36
CA LEU A 172 2.47 -5.83 -7.07
C LEU A 172 1.84 -5.59 -8.45
N VAL A 173 1.23 -4.43 -8.68
CA VAL A 173 0.81 -4.00 -10.03
C VAL A 173 1.97 -4.04 -11.04
N TRP A 174 3.20 -3.71 -10.63
CA TRP A 174 4.38 -3.77 -11.52
C TRP A 174 4.71 -5.18 -11.96
N ARG A 175 4.38 -6.18 -11.14
CA ARG A 175 4.68 -7.59 -11.39
C ARG A 175 3.62 -8.30 -12.21
N ASP A 176 2.39 -7.80 -12.20
CA ASP A 176 1.24 -8.42 -12.86
C ASP A 176 0.65 -7.51 -13.95
N GLU A 177 -0.21 -6.56 -13.60
CA GLU A 177 -1.01 -5.80 -14.56
C GLU A 177 -0.17 -4.93 -15.49
N ALA A 178 0.92 -4.34 -14.99
CA ALA A 178 1.80 -3.50 -15.79
C ALA A 178 2.39 -4.23 -16.99
N LYS A 179 2.69 -5.54 -16.86
CA LYS A 179 3.19 -6.38 -17.99
C LYS A 179 2.22 -6.46 -19.15
N SER A 180 0.92 -6.36 -18.88
CA SER A 180 -0.12 -6.35 -19.91
C SER A 180 -0.42 -4.97 -20.44
N LEU A 181 -0.13 -3.93 -19.67
CA LEU A 181 -0.38 -2.54 -20.04
C LEU A 181 0.79 -1.93 -20.83
N LEU A 182 2.01 -2.36 -20.59
CA LEU A 182 3.23 -1.87 -21.26
C LEU A 182 3.96 -2.98 -21.96
N SER A 183 4.48 -2.68 -23.16
CA SER A 183 5.36 -3.58 -23.92
C SER A 183 6.84 -3.36 -23.63
N GLU A 184 7.15 -2.35 -22.82
CA GLU A 184 8.51 -1.94 -22.47
C GLU A 184 9.05 -2.76 -21.30
N LYS A 185 10.39 -2.78 -21.14
CA LYS A 185 11.01 -3.39 -19.96
C LYS A 185 10.58 -2.63 -18.70
N LEU A 186 9.99 -3.32 -17.78
CA LEU A 186 9.55 -2.76 -16.51
C LEU A 186 10.67 -2.76 -15.47
N PRO A 187 10.75 -1.75 -14.59
CA PRO A 187 11.64 -1.79 -13.45
C PRO A 187 11.23 -2.92 -12.48
N ASN A 188 12.22 -3.49 -11.80
CA ASN A 188 11.95 -4.43 -10.72
C ASN A 188 11.64 -3.67 -9.44
N VAL A 189 10.37 -3.51 -9.12
CA VAL A 189 9.92 -2.83 -7.91
C VAL A 189 9.79 -3.85 -6.77
N LEU A 190 10.54 -3.62 -5.70
CA LEU A 190 10.62 -4.47 -4.52
C LEU A 190 9.54 -4.10 -3.51
N LEU A 191 9.02 -5.11 -2.81
CA LEU A 191 8.31 -4.93 -1.54
C LEU A 191 9.30 -4.51 -0.45
N PHE A 192 8.81 -3.94 0.64
CA PHE A 192 9.69 -3.45 1.71
C PHE A 192 10.53 -4.56 2.34
N GLU A 193 9.94 -5.71 2.63
CA GLU A 193 10.65 -6.88 3.14
C GLU A 193 11.72 -7.42 2.18
N GLU A 194 11.45 -7.37 0.87
CA GLU A 194 12.41 -7.79 -0.14
C GLU A 194 13.60 -6.82 -0.22
N LEU A 195 13.32 -5.52 -0.08
CA LEU A 195 14.36 -4.51 0.01
C LEU A 195 15.25 -4.76 1.25
N LEU A 196 14.66 -4.98 2.43
CA LEU A 196 15.42 -5.26 3.66
C LEU A 196 16.35 -6.46 3.49
N LEU A 197 15.86 -7.57 2.92
CA LEU A 197 16.69 -8.75 2.64
C LEU A 197 17.81 -8.44 1.64
N LYS A 198 17.57 -7.56 0.68
CA LYS A 198 18.58 -7.15 -0.28
C LYS A 198 19.65 -6.26 0.38
N LEU A 199 19.24 -5.33 1.23
CA LEU A 199 20.15 -4.47 1.99
C LEU A 199 20.98 -5.28 3.01
N ASP A 200 20.40 -6.31 3.60
CA ASP A 200 21.13 -7.24 4.48
C ASP A 200 22.26 -7.98 3.71
N GLN A 201 21.94 -8.50 2.51
CA GLN A 201 22.95 -9.11 1.63
C GLN A 201 24.08 -8.14 1.26
N LEU A 202 23.77 -6.86 1.10
CA LEU A 202 24.73 -5.79 0.81
C LEU A 202 25.45 -5.30 2.06
N LYS A 203 25.09 -5.80 3.27
CA LYS A 203 25.56 -5.33 4.58
C LYS A 203 25.33 -3.83 4.83
N ALA A 204 24.27 -3.30 4.23
CA ALA A 204 23.89 -1.88 4.31
C ALA A 204 22.84 -1.62 5.42
N LEU A 205 22.33 -2.65 6.11
CA LEU A 205 21.40 -2.48 7.22
C LEU A 205 22.11 -2.14 8.53
N PRO A 206 21.50 -1.26 9.35
CA PRO A 206 21.94 -1.08 10.74
C PRO A 206 21.69 -2.37 11.55
N LYS A 207 22.43 -2.55 12.64
CA LYS A 207 22.14 -3.63 13.59
C LYS A 207 20.83 -3.34 14.33
N PHE A 208 19.89 -4.28 14.25
CA PHE A 208 18.65 -4.19 15.02
C PHE A 208 18.88 -4.58 16.49
N HIS A 209 18.19 -3.89 17.38
CA HIS A 209 18.16 -4.26 18.79
C HIS A 209 17.22 -5.45 19.01
N ALA A 210 17.52 -6.26 20.02
CA ALA A 210 16.67 -7.36 20.42
C ALA A 210 15.30 -6.84 20.88
N LEU A 211 14.24 -7.49 20.41
CA LEU A 211 12.86 -7.17 20.79
C LEU A 211 12.15 -8.44 21.24
N ASN A 212 12.13 -8.67 22.56
CA ASN A 212 11.47 -9.83 23.16
C ASN A 212 9.96 -9.60 23.19
N THR A 213 9.31 -9.78 22.03
CA THR A 213 7.87 -9.65 21.89
C THR A 213 7.33 -10.62 20.85
N LYS A 214 6.03 -10.87 20.90
CA LYS A 214 5.34 -11.68 19.91
C LYS A 214 4.67 -10.78 18.87
N VAL A 215 4.93 -11.11 17.59
CA VAL A 215 4.38 -10.41 16.42
C VAL A 215 3.48 -11.36 15.64
N TRP A 216 2.28 -10.91 15.35
CA TRP A 216 1.33 -11.58 14.48
C TRP A 216 1.34 -10.88 13.12
N VAL A 217 1.58 -11.63 12.04
CA VAL A 217 1.69 -11.08 10.68
C VAL A 217 0.49 -11.46 9.86
N TYR A 218 -0.27 -10.47 9.42
CA TYR A 218 -1.37 -10.61 8.48
C TYR A 218 -1.00 -9.98 7.14
N GLU A 219 -0.64 -10.80 6.17
CA GLU A 219 -0.25 -10.34 4.85
C GLU A 219 -1.46 -9.98 3.99
N HIS A 220 -1.27 -8.96 3.14
CA HIS A 220 -2.25 -8.54 2.15
C HIS A 220 -2.54 -9.69 1.17
N CYS A 221 -3.83 -9.86 0.76
CA CYS A 221 -4.24 -10.97 -0.10
C CYS A 221 -3.51 -10.99 -1.45
N HIS A 222 -3.23 -9.83 -2.03
CA HIS A 222 -2.46 -9.69 -3.28
C HIS A 222 -1.01 -10.14 -3.08
N GLN A 223 -0.40 -9.80 -1.93
CA GLN A 223 0.94 -10.25 -1.55
C GLN A 223 1.00 -11.77 -1.41
N LYS A 224 0.01 -12.38 -0.72
CA LYS A 224 -0.10 -13.85 -0.61
C LYS A 224 -0.18 -14.56 -1.97
N SER A 225 -0.70 -13.91 -3.01
CA SER A 225 -0.88 -14.51 -4.33
C SER A 225 0.30 -14.31 -5.28
N LEU A 226 1.07 -13.23 -5.15
CA LEU A 226 2.10 -12.82 -6.11
C LEU A 226 3.50 -12.68 -5.52
N ALA A 227 3.66 -12.76 -4.20
CA ALA A 227 4.94 -12.66 -3.50
C ALA A 227 5.19 -13.90 -2.62
N GLU A 228 6.42 -14.02 -2.13
CA GLU A 228 6.78 -15.10 -1.22
C GLU A 228 6.58 -14.66 0.24
N THR A 229 5.56 -15.19 0.91
CA THR A 229 5.31 -15.00 2.36
C THR A 229 6.57 -15.22 3.22
N LYS A 230 7.46 -16.11 2.78
CA LYS A 230 8.74 -16.36 3.45
C LYS A 230 9.62 -15.12 3.56
N ASN A 231 9.50 -14.16 2.66
CA ASN A 231 10.33 -12.95 2.69
C ASN A 231 9.95 -12.03 3.85
N THR A 232 8.65 -11.91 4.17
CA THR A 232 8.18 -11.16 5.35
C THR A 232 8.74 -11.77 6.64
N ILE A 233 8.69 -13.10 6.77
CA ILE A 233 9.24 -13.81 7.93
C ILE A 233 10.75 -13.57 8.04
N LYS A 234 11.49 -13.80 6.96
CA LYS A 234 12.96 -13.60 6.95
C LYS A 234 13.37 -12.17 7.28
N ALA A 235 12.61 -11.18 6.80
CA ALA A 235 12.89 -9.78 7.11
C ALA A 235 12.65 -9.46 8.60
N LEU A 236 11.63 -10.07 9.21
CA LEU A 236 11.35 -9.94 10.64
C LEU A 236 12.38 -10.71 11.49
N ASP A 237 12.89 -11.85 11.01
CA ASP A 237 13.95 -12.64 11.67
C ASP A 237 15.27 -11.87 11.80
N LEU A 238 15.45 -10.76 11.07
CA LEU A 238 16.58 -9.85 11.26
C LEU A 238 16.56 -9.14 12.63
N ILE A 239 15.41 -9.13 13.31
CA ILE A 239 15.24 -8.55 14.64
C ILE A 239 15.47 -9.65 15.68
N PRO A 240 16.52 -9.59 16.50
CA PRO A 240 16.80 -10.64 17.48
C PRO A 240 15.67 -10.78 18.52
N GLU A 241 15.43 -11.99 19.00
CA GLU A 241 14.44 -12.38 20.02
C GLU A 241 12.97 -12.14 19.65
N LEU A 242 12.67 -11.76 18.39
CA LEU A 242 11.30 -11.58 17.91
C LEU A 242 10.62 -12.95 17.74
N GLN A 243 9.41 -13.11 18.29
CA GLN A 243 8.59 -14.31 18.09
C GLN A 243 7.56 -14.03 17.01
N ILE A 244 7.61 -14.75 15.89
CA ILE A 244 6.77 -14.49 14.73
C ILE A 244 5.69 -15.55 14.59
N GLU A 245 4.44 -15.13 14.47
CA GLU A 245 3.27 -15.94 14.17
C GLU A 245 2.54 -15.42 12.94
N ILE A 246 2.11 -16.32 12.07
CA ILE A 246 1.35 -15.95 10.87
C ILE A 246 -0.15 -16.06 11.16
N VAL A 247 -0.88 -14.98 10.85
CA VAL A 247 -2.34 -14.99 10.87
C VAL A 247 -2.84 -15.74 9.62
N ASN A 248 -3.20 -16.99 9.82
CA ASN A 248 -3.75 -17.86 8.76
C ASN A 248 -5.22 -17.52 8.49
N GLY A 249 -5.50 -16.26 8.16
CA GLY A 249 -6.83 -15.78 7.80
C GLY A 249 -7.03 -15.66 6.29
N GLY A 250 -8.29 -15.60 5.88
CA GLY A 250 -8.69 -15.31 4.50
C GLY A 250 -8.60 -13.82 4.16
N CYS A 251 -9.51 -13.34 3.32
CA CYS A 251 -9.60 -11.93 2.94
C CYS A 251 -10.13 -11.07 4.12
N CYS A 252 -9.57 -9.87 4.32
CA CYS A 252 -10.11 -8.92 5.30
C CYS A 252 -11.46 -8.33 4.90
N GLY A 253 -11.95 -8.59 3.70
CA GLY A 253 -13.22 -8.11 3.18
C GLY A 253 -13.23 -6.69 2.63
N MET A 254 -12.10 -5.97 2.65
CA MET A 254 -12.06 -4.58 2.23
C MET A 254 -12.12 -4.41 0.71
N ALA A 255 -11.25 -5.09 -0.04
CA ALA A 255 -11.17 -5.04 -1.51
C ALA A 255 -11.38 -3.63 -2.10
N GLY A 256 -10.54 -2.66 -1.69
CA GLY A 256 -10.61 -1.26 -2.11
C GLY A 256 -11.92 -0.58 -1.70
N GLU A 257 -12.64 0.01 -2.65
CA GLU A 257 -13.92 0.68 -2.37
C GLU A 257 -15.06 -0.26 -1.93
N PHE A 258 -14.95 -1.57 -2.20
CA PHE A 258 -16.00 -2.52 -1.86
C PHE A 258 -16.39 -2.46 -0.38
N GLY A 259 -15.39 -2.44 0.51
CA GLY A 259 -15.61 -2.37 1.95
C GLY A 259 -16.27 -1.08 2.43
N TYR A 260 -16.20 0.00 1.64
CA TYR A 260 -16.91 1.24 1.95
C TYR A 260 -18.34 1.24 1.41
N LYS A 261 -18.57 0.64 0.24
CA LYS A 261 -19.88 0.60 -0.44
C LYS A 261 -20.78 -0.53 0.03
N HIS A 262 -20.20 -1.63 0.48
CA HIS A 262 -20.92 -2.85 0.90
C HIS A 262 -20.45 -3.29 2.30
N PHE A 263 -20.51 -2.38 3.25
CA PHE A 263 -19.90 -2.56 4.57
C PHE A 263 -20.41 -3.80 5.31
N LYS A 264 -21.71 -4.07 5.29
CA LYS A 264 -22.30 -5.24 5.95
C LYS A 264 -21.75 -6.57 5.43
N ILE A 265 -21.54 -6.66 4.10
CA ILE A 265 -20.95 -7.87 3.47
C ILE A 265 -19.46 -7.94 3.80
N SER A 266 -18.76 -6.83 3.68
CA SER A 266 -17.34 -6.70 4.03
C SER A 266 -17.06 -7.13 5.48
N GLN A 267 -17.92 -6.70 6.40
CA GLN A 267 -17.83 -7.07 7.82
C GLN A 267 -18.02 -8.58 8.04
N LYS A 268 -19.01 -9.20 7.39
CA LYS A 268 -19.23 -10.66 7.46
C LYS A 268 -18.03 -11.44 6.92
N ILE A 269 -17.43 -10.97 5.82
CA ILE A 269 -16.22 -11.59 5.27
C ILE A 269 -15.07 -11.51 6.28
N ALA A 270 -14.86 -10.35 6.92
CA ALA A 270 -13.82 -10.18 7.92
C ALA A 270 -14.01 -11.11 9.12
N HIS A 271 -15.22 -11.16 9.69
CA HIS A 271 -15.52 -12.06 10.81
C HIS A 271 -15.31 -13.53 10.43
N ASN A 272 -15.86 -13.99 9.31
CA ASN A 272 -15.68 -15.37 8.86
C ASN A 272 -14.22 -15.77 8.62
N SER A 273 -13.37 -14.78 8.30
CA SER A 273 -11.97 -15.04 7.95
C SER A 273 -10.99 -14.84 9.09
N LEU A 274 -11.29 -13.98 10.05
CA LEU A 274 -10.30 -13.48 11.00
C LEU A 274 -10.66 -13.70 12.47
N ASP A 275 -11.92 -13.94 12.86
CA ASP A 275 -12.31 -14.06 14.27
C ASP A 275 -11.46 -15.09 15.03
N ASP A 276 -11.29 -16.29 14.48
CA ASP A 276 -10.53 -17.38 15.11
C ASP A 276 -9.03 -17.06 15.27
N CYS A 277 -8.52 -16.13 14.48
CA CYS A 277 -7.13 -15.69 14.55
C CYS A 277 -6.96 -14.50 15.49
N ILE A 278 -7.84 -13.54 15.38
CA ILE A 278 -7.79 -12.28 16.14
C ILE A 278 -7.94 -12.53 17.64
N VAL A 279 -8.80 -13.48 18.05
CA VAL A 279 -9.00 -13.83 19.46
C VAL A 279 -7.73 -14.36 20.14
N LYS A 280 -6.75 -14.84 19.38
CA LYS A 280 -5.47 -15.37 19.91
C LYS A 280 -4.44 -14.27 20.19
N ILE A 281 -4.65 -13.07 19.65
CA ILE A 281 -3.73 -11.94 19.78
C ILE A 281 -3.95 -11.30 21.14
N ARG A 282 -2.91 -11.22 21.95
CA ARG A 282 -2.97 -10.63 23.29
C ARG A 282 -2.67 -9.14 23.23
N ASN A 283 -3.06 -8.38 24.26
CA ASN A 283 -2.85 -6.93 24.30
C ASN A 283 -1.37 -6.51 24.25
N GLN A 284 -0.44 -7.37 24.69
CA GLN A 284 1.01 -7.11 24.60
C GLN A 284 1.62 -7.53 23.28
N ASP A 285 0.91 -8.28 22.45
CA ASP A 285 1.41 -8.73 21.16
C ASP A 285 1.28 -7.60 20.12
N ILE A 286 2.14 -7.60 19.13
CA ILE A 286 2.09 -6.66 18.01
C ILE A 286 1.39 -7.33 16.84
N LEU A 287 0.42 -6.65 16.24
CA LEU A 287 -0.19 -7.07 14.99
C LEU A 287 0.38 -6.23 13.84
N ILE A 288 0.97 -6.91 12.86
CA ILE A 288 1.40 -6.29 11.59
C ILE A 288 0.39 -6.67 10.52
N ALA A 289 -0.15 -5.67 9.82
CA ALA A 289 -0.95 -5.86 8.62
C ALA A 289 -0.31 -5.09 7.46
N THR A 290 0.21 -5.81 6.47
CA THR A 290 1.10 -5.23 5.46
C THR A 290 0.41 -4.22 4.53
N GLY A 291 -0.90 -4.30 4.33
CA GLY A 291 -1.64 -3.38 3.43
C GLY A 291 -2.54 -2.38 4.17
N THR A 292 -2.59 -1.14 3.69
CA THR A 292 -3.46 -0.05 4.19
C THR A 292 -4.93 -0.49 4.34
N SER A 293 -5.45 -1.20 3.35
CA SER A 293 -6.83 -1.73 3.39
C SER A 293 -7.05 -2.69 4.55
N CYS A 294 -6.06 -3.55 4.82
CA CYS A 294 -6.11 -4.53 5.91
C CYS A 294 -6.04 -3.84 7.27
N ARG A 295 -5.13 -2.87 7.44
CA ARG A 295 -5.02 -2.08 8.67
C ARG A 295 -6.32 -1.36 9.00
N ASN A 296 -6.89 -0.66 8.02
CA ASN A 296 -8.16 0.04 8.18
C ASN A 296 -9.32 -0.89 8.54
N GLN A 297 -9.38 -2.08 7.93
CA GLN A 297 -10.44 -3.04 8.18
C GLN A 297 -10.34 -3.62 9.60
N ILE A 298 -9.15 -4.05 10.00
CA ILE A 298 -8.87 -4.62 11.32
C ILE A 298 -9.19 -3.58 12.41
N LEU A 299 -8.69 -2.35 12.26
CA LEU A 299 -8.96 -1.27 13.20
C LEU A 299 -10.47 -1.00 13.31
N HIS A 300 -11.18 -0.95 12.19
CA HIS A 300 -12.59 -0.58 12.19
C HIS A 300 -13.48 -1.68 12.80
N ILE A 301 -13.24 -2.95 12.46
CA ILE A 301 -14.10 -4.07 12.87
C ILE A 301 -13.69 -4.60 14.24
N PHE A 302 -12.40 -4.86 14.45
CA PHE A 302 -11.90 -5.52 15.65
C PHE A 302 -11.36 -4.56 16.71
N LYS A 303 -11.25 -3.25 16.40
CA LYS A 303 -10.68 -2.22 17.29
C LYS A 303 -9.25 -2.50 17.72
N ILE A 304 -8.50 -3.23 16.91
CA ILE A 304 -7.08 -3.52 17.12
C ILE A 304 -6.28 -2.64 16.18
N GLN A 305 -5.33 -1.91 16.75
CA GLN A 305 -4.36 -1.15 15.95
C GLN A 305 -3.32 -2.12 15.43
N SER A 306 -3.10 -2.11 14.12
CA SER A 306 -2.02 -2.85 13.46
C SER A 306 -1.01 -1.88 12.84
N MET A 307 0.24 -2.31 12.85
CA MET A 307 1.34 -1.60 12.20
C MET A 307 1.43 -2.00 10.73
#